data_7f622c5e26fe4ccc1f2208a3454153af
#
_entry.id   7f622c5e26fe4ccc1f2208a3454153af
#
_cell.length_a   1.000
_cell.length_b   1.000
_cell.length_c   1.000
_cell.angle_alpha   90.00
_cell.angle_beta   90.00
_cell.angle_gamma   90.00
#
_symmetry.space_group_name_H-M   'P 1'
#
loop_
_entity.id
_entity.type
_entity.pdbx_description
1 polymer ?
#
loop_
_entity_poly.entity_id
_entity_poly.type
_entity_poly.pdbx_seq_one_letter_code
_entity_poly.pdbx_strand_id
1 'polypeptide(L)'
;MWRPKNFWIPGTKVTVSTPLHGVQTGDNKWITGDDSTSFTVGSSTISSVDMLAHTMTVREGGKVVRTFKVSTGKPGPLTETRSGTKVIIERASSITLDSATVGIPKGKPNYYKIKTQWNLRVTWTGEFIHSAPWSVNAQGTANVSHGCTNMAPADAEWMFNNSKVGDVVKFTGSSRALKPTDGIGVWVFDFAGWKARSAQV
;
A
#
# COMPACT_ATOMS: atom_id res chain seq x y z
N MET A 1 11.89 5.28 10.76
CA MET A 1 10.80 4.27 10.72
C MET A 1 11.37 2.94 11.21
N TRP A 2 10.63 2.18 12.02
CA TRP A 2 11.06 0.88 12.55
C TRP A 2 10.17 -0.24 12.00
N ARG A 3 10.71 -1.45 11.81
CA ARG A 3 9.96 -2.66 11.50
C ARG A 3 10.61 -3.90 12.12
N PRO A 4 9.83 -4.97 12.43
CA PRO A 4 10.38 -6.27 12.79
C PRO A 4 11.01 -6.96 11.57
N LYS A 5 11.74 -8.06 11.80
CA LYS A 5 12.28 -8.92 10.73
C LYS A 5 11.15 -9.54 9.91
N ASN A 6 10.15 -10.06 10.57
CA ASN A 6 8.96 -10.68 9.98
C ASN A 6 7.72 -9.85 10.33
N PHE A 7 6.60 -10.07 9.66
CA PHE A 7 5.34 -9.49 10.09
C PHE A 7 4.99 -9.96 11.51
N TRP A 8 4.32 -9.08 12.25
CA TRP A 8 3.85 -9.37 13.60
C TRP A 8 2.88 -10.55 13.61
N ILE A 9 2.95 -11.36 14.66
CA ILE A 9 1.93 -12.39 14.93
C ILE A 9 0.65 -11.71 15.40
N PRO A 10 -0.54 -12.08 14.89
CA PRO A 10 -1.82 -11.56 15.39
C PRO A 10 -1.95 -11.70 16.91
N GLY A 11 -2.52 -10.69 17.55
CA GLY A 11 -2.69 -10.65 19.01
C GLY A 11 -1.43 -10.19 19.77
N THR A 12 -0.29 -9.97 19.11
CA THR A 12 0.91 -9.41 19.77
C THR A 12 0.61 -8.02 20.29
N LYS A 13 0.80 -7.81 21.60
CA LYS A 13 0.77 -6.49 22.23
C LYS A 13 2.15 -5.85 22.07
N VAL A 14 2.19 -4.69 21.46
CA VAL A 14 3.42 -3.91 21.22
C VAL A 14 3.35 -2.65 22.08
N THR A 15 4.39 -2.40 22.86
CA THR A 15 4.57 -1.14 23.59
C THR A 15 5.77 -0.41 22.99
N VAL A 16 5.59 0.84 22.64
CA VAL A 16 6.66 1.74 22.20
C VAL A 16 6.89 2.72 23.32
N SER A 17 8.13 2.75 23.84
CA SER A 17 8.53 3.67 24.89
C SER A 17 9.63 4.59 24.35
N THR A 18 9.51 5.86 24.65
CA THR A 18 10.48 6.91 24.29
C THR A 18 11.01 7.55 25.57
N PRO A 19 12.10 7.02 26.16
CA PRO A 19 12.70 7.59 27.37
C PRO A 19 13.43 8.89 27.02
N LEU A 20 12.69 9.99 26.98
CA LEU A 20 13.18 11.30 26.56
C LEU A 20 13.38 12.27 27.73
N HIS A 21 13.00 11.89 28.95
CA HIS A 21 13.21 12.71 30.14
C HIS A 21 14.69 13.12 30.28
N GLY A 22 14.95 14.42 30.42
CA GLY A 22 16.30 14.95 30.54
C GLY A 22 17.10 15.05 29.22
N VAL A 23 16.46 14.83 28.06
CA VAL A 23 17.07 15.10 26.75
C VAL A 23 16.94 16.59 26.41
N GLN A 24 18.08 17.23 26.10
CA GLN A 24 18.12 18.61 25.66
C GLN A 24 17.66 18.74 24.19
N THR A 25 16.71 19.63 23.94
CA THR A 25 16.15 19.87 22.59
C THR A 25 16.71 21.13 21.90
N GLY A 26 17.65 21.83 22.53
CA GLY A 26 18.18 23.14 22.12
C GLY A 26 17.63 24.29 22.95
N ASP A 27 18.21 25.48 22.80
CA ASP A 27 17.82 26.73 23.50
C ASP A 27 17.61 26.55 25.02
N ASN A 28 18.45 25.73 25.67
CA ASN A 28 18.34 25.38 27.10
C ASN A 28 16.99 24.76 27.50
N LYS A 29 16.26 24.15 26.55
CA LYS A 29 15.02 23.43 26.81
C LYS A 29 15.31 21.94 26.96
N TRP A 30 14.59 21.32 27.89
CA TRP A 30 14.71 19.90 28.21
C TRP A 30 13.35 19.23 28.12
N ILE A 31 13.31 18.00 27.67
CA ILE A 31 12.09 17.20 27.72
C ILE A 31 11.86 16.76 29.17
N THR A 32 10.66 17.04 29.71
CA THR A 32 10.32 16.83 31.11
C THR A 32 9.64 15.49 31.41
N GLY A 33 9.40 14.68 30.38
CA GLY A 33 8.73 13.39 30.58
C GLY A 33 9.10 12.35 29.51
N ASP A 34 8.85 11.09 29.84
CA ASP A 34 8.86 9.98 28.92
C ASP A 34 7.49 9.83 28.29
N ASP A 35 7.44 9.32 27.07
CA ASP A 35 6.19 8.99 26.38
C ASP A 35 6.14 7.48 26.07
N SER A 36 4.95 6.92 26.13
CA SER A 36 4.74 5.54 25.73
C SER A 36 3.36 5.35 25.13
N THR A 37 3.29 4.50 24.13
CA THR A 37 2.02 4.08 23.52
C THR A 37 2.01 2.59 23.30
N SER A 38 0.84 1.99 23.28
CA SER A 38 0.72 0.55 23.00
C SER A 38 -0.41 0.27 22.02
N PHE A 39 -0.23 -0.79 21.26
CA PHE A 39 -1.26 -1.30 20.35
C PHE A 39 -1.23 -2.82 20.33
N THR A 40 -2.34 -3.41 19.88
CA THR A 40 -2.42 -4.86 19.64
C THR A 40 -2.49 -5.10 18.13
N VAL A 41 -1.65 -6.02 17.66
CA VAL A 41 -1.63 -6.43 16.24
C VAL A 41 -2.94 -7.14 15.91
N GLY A 42 -3.63 -6.67 14.88
CA GLY A 42 -4.89 -7.23 14.42
C GLY A 42 -4.75 -8.58 13.71
N SER A 43 -5.80 -8.99 13.01
CA SER A 43 -5.77 -10.19 12.14
C SER A 43 -4.70 -10.06 11.06
N SER A 44 -4.08 -11.19 10.69
CA SER A 44 -3.11 -11.23 9.57
C SER A 44 -3.86 -11.28 8.26
N THR A 45 -4.07 -10.13 7.63
CA THR A 45 -4.63 -10.02 6.28
C THR A 45 -3.52 -9.68 5.30
N ILE A 46 -3.29 -10.57 4.33
CA ILE A 46 -2.30 -10.38 3.27
C ILE A 46 -2.96 -10.61 1.93
N SER A 47 -2.94 -9.58 1.08
CA SER A 47 -3.37 -9.68 -0.32
C SER A 47 -2.17 -9.91 -1.22
N SER A 48 -2.35 -10.70 -2.28
CA SER A 48 -1.34 -10.93 -3.32
C SER A 48 -1.95 -10.64 -4.68
N VAL A 49 -1.36 -9.71 -5.41
CA VAL A 49 -1.76 -9.34 -6.78
C VAL A 49 -0.74 -9.94 -7.73
N ASP A 50 -1.20 -10.87 -8.56
CA ASP A 50 -0.44 -11.39 -9.70
C ASP A 50 -0.89 -10.63 -10.95
N MET A 51 -0.02 -9.74 -11.44
CA MET A 51 -0.32 -8.86 -12.56
C MET A 51 -0.29 -9.59 -13.90
N LEU A 52 0.40 -10.73 -13.99
CA LEU A 52 0.42 -11.56 -15.20
C LEU A 52 -0.82 -12.46 -15.28
N ALA A 53 -1.25 -13.00 -14.13
CA ALA A 53 -2.47 -13.79 -14.05
C ALA A 53 -3.74 -12.92 -13.93
N HIS A 54 -3.61 -11.59 -13.78
CA HIS A 54 -4.71 -10.64 -13.60
C HIS A 54 -5.63 -11.00 -12.42
N THR A 55 -5.04 -11.48 -11.33
CA THR A 55 -5.78 -11.93 -10.15
C THR A 55 -5.26 -11.28 -8.86
N MET A 56 -6.16 -11.13 -7.89
CA MET A 56 -5.81 -10.77 -6.52
C MET A 56 -6.39 -11.81 -5.57
N THR A 57 -5.55 -12.38 -4.71
CA THR A 57 -5.94 -13.36 -3.69
C THR A 57 -5.75 -12.75 -2.30
N VAL A 58 -6.79 -12.79 -1.48
CA VAL A 58 -6.76 -12.35 -0.08
C VAL A 58 -6.66 -13.56 0.83
N ARG A 59 -5.75 -13.49 1.80
CA ARG A 59 -5.55 -14.52 2.84
C ARG A 59 -5.70 -13.91 4.22
N GLU A 60 -6.43 -14.61 5.07
CA GLU A 60 -6.49 -14.35 6.51
C GLU A 60 -5.93 -15.53 7.27
N GLY A 61 -4.99 -15.28 8.18
CA GLY A 61 -4.30 -16.34 8.92
C GLY A 61 -3.66 -17.39 8.01
N GLY A 62 -3.24 -17.02 6.79
CA GLY A 62 -2.67 -17.91 5.78
C GLY A 62 -3.70 -18.61 4.88
N LYS A 63 -4.97 -18.67 5.25
CA LYS A 63 -6.03 -19.30 4.45
C LYS A 63 -6.58 -18.34 3.40
N VAL A 64 -6.80 -18.83 2.17
CA VAL A 64 -7.47 -18.06 1.13
C VAL A 64 -8.93 -17.82 1.53
N VAL A 65 -9.32 -16.55 1.62
CA VAL A 65 -10.71 -16.16 1.91
C VAL A 65 -11.42 -15.65 0.67
N ARG A 66 -10.67 -15.09 -0.29
CA ARG A 66 -11.25 -14.62 -1.56
C ARG A 66 -10.21 -14.49 -2.67
N THR A 67 -10.67 -14.65 -3.91
CA THR A 67 -9.90 -14.37 -5.13
C THR A 67 -10.73 -13.53 -6.07
N PHE A 68 -10.10 -12.50 -6.65
CA PHE A 68 -10.73 -11.52 -7.54
C PHE A 68 -10.04 -11.51 -8.89
N LYS A 69 -10.80 -11.21 -9.93
CA LYS A 69 -10.29 -10.76 -11.22
C LYS A 69 -9.95 -9.28 -11.12
N VAL A 70 -8.75 -8.89 -11.55
CA VAL A 70 -8.29 -7.50 -11.50
C VAL A 70 -7.66 -7.09 -12.83
N SER A 71 -7.54 -5.78 -13.02
CA SER A 71 -6.74 -5.20 -14.09
C SER A 71 -5.82 -4.15 -13.49
N THR A 72 -4.53 -4.28 -13.73
CA THR A 72 -3.51 -3.36 -13.19
C THR A 72 -3.02 -2.40 -14.27
N GLY A 73 -1.92 -1.68 -14.01
CA GLY A 73 -1.34 -0.73 -14.94
C GLY A 73 -0.90 -1.37 -16.24
N LYS A 74 -1.29 -0.79 -17.38
CA LYS A 74 -0.81 -1.22 -18.70
C LYS A 74 0.71 -1.10 -18.78
N PRO A 75 1.39 -1.99 -19.55
CA PRO A 75 2.84 -1.90 -19.73
C PRO A 75 3.29 -0.50 -20.15
N GLY A 76 4.35 -0.01 -19.53
CA GLY A 76 4.93 1.29 -19.83
C GLY A 76 5.55 1.97 -18.60
N PRO A 77 6.54 2.86 -18.83
CA PRO A 77 7.37 3.40 -17.74
C PRO A 77 6.60 4.26 -16.72
N LEU A 78 5.46 4.87 -17.14
CA LEU A 78 4.63 5.72 -16.27
C LEU A 78 3.37 5.02 -15.78
N THR A 79 2.92 3.99 -16.46
CA THR A 79 1.60 3.37 -16.26
C THR A 79 1.64 2.00 -15.61
N GLU A 80 2.75 1.27 -15.71
CA GLU A 80 2.87 -0.07 -15.15
C GLU A 80 2.83 -0.01 -13.61
N THR A 81 1.99 -0.87 -13.00
CA THR A 81 1.93 -1.01 -11.54
C THR A 81 3.25 -1.56 -11.00
N ARG A 82 3.77 -0.98 -9.94
CA ARG A 82 5.05 -1.43 -9.36
C ARG A 82 4.93 -2.77 -8.64
N SER A 83 5.86 -3.69 -8.91
CA SER A 83 6.06 -4.92 -8.13
C SER A 83 6.72 -4.62 -6.79
N GLY A 84 6.33 -5.36 -5.75
CA GLY A 84 6.90 -5.25 -4.41
C GLY A 84 5.85 -5.37 -3.31
N THR A 85 6.30 -5.31 -2.07
CA THR A 85 5.42 -5.33 -0.89
C THR A 85 5.00 -3.92 -0.53
N LYS A 86 3.72 -3.64 -0.67
CA LYS A 86 3.07 -2.38 -0.33
C LYS A 86 2.22 -2.55 0.93
N VAL A 87 1.84 -1.43 1.52
CA VAL A 87 0.95 -1.38 2.68
C VAL A 87 -0.21 -0.45 2.34
N ILE A 88 -1.41 -0.79 2.75
CA ILE A 88 -2.56 0.11 2.65
C ILE A 88 -2.29 1.31 3.56
N ILE A 89 -2.17 2.50 2.96
CA ILE A 89 -1.77 3.73 3.64
C ILE A 89 -3.00 4.55 4.04
N GLU A 90 -4.04 4.50 3.21
CA GLU A 90 -5.23 5.33 3.35
C GLU A 90 -6.44 4.61 2.77
N ARG A 91 -7.61 4.90 3.33
CA ARG A 91 -8.91 4.40 2.84
C ARG A 91 -9.85 5.58 2.63
N ALA A 92 -10.52 5.61 1.48
CA ALA A 92 -11.52 6.62 1.18
C ALA A 92 -12.69 6.02 0.38
N SER A 93 -13.91 6.23 0.84
CA SER A 93 -15.11 5.72 0.13
C SER A 93 -15.26 6.33 -1.26
N SER A 94 -14.84 7.58 -1.45
CA SER A 94 -14.85 8.27 -2.74
C SER A 94 -13.73 9.30 -2.80
N ILE A 95 -13.00 9.31 -3.93
CA ILE A 95 -12.00 10.35 -4.25
C ILE A 95 -12.07 10.71 -5.74
N THR A 96 -11.49 11.86 -6.08
CA THR A 96 -11.20 12.20 -7.47
C THR A 96 -9.73 11.91 -7.75
N LEU A 97 -9.46 10.94 -8.62
CA LEU A 97 -8.13 10.67 -9.14
C LEU A 97 -7.85 11.66 -10.27
N ASP A 98 -6.76 12.41 -10.16
CA ASP A 98 -6.31 13.37 -11.17
C ASP A 98 -4.86 13.04 -11.54
N SER A 99 -4.65 12.64 -12.78
CA SER A 99 -3.32 12.23 -13.25
C SER A 99 -2.30 13.37 -13.28
N ALA A 100 -2.75 14.63 -13.18
CA ALA A 100 -1.84 15.77 -13.03
C ALA A 100 -1.01 15.67 -11.74
N THR A 101 -1.57 15.09 -10.68
CA THR A 101 -0.88 14.90 -9.38
C THR A 101 0.23 13.84 -9.42
N VAL A 102 0.28 13.05 -10.48
CA VAL A 102 1.24 11.94 -10.66
C VAL A 102 2.07 12.08 -11.95
N GLY A 103 2.18 13.29 -12.48
CA GLY A 103 3.09 13.62 -13.57
C GLY A 103 2.50 13.54 -14.99
N ILE A 104 1.17 13.42 -15.13
CA ILE A 104 0.48 13.48 -16.44
C ILE A 104 -0.46 14.70 -16.45
N PRO A 105 0.03 15.90 -16.80
CA PRO A 105 -0.74 17.13 -16.70
C PRO A 105 -1.86 17.22 -17.74
N LYS A 106 -2.86 18.05 -17.45
CA LYS A 106 -3.97 18.34 -18.36
C LYS A 106 -3.47 18.72 -19.76
N GLY A 107 -4.11 18.18 -20.78
CA GLY A 107 -3.74 18.40 -22.20
C GLY A 107 -2.66 17.45 -22.73
N LYS A 108 -2.10 16.57 -21.92
CA LYS A 108 -1.16 15.53 -22.37
C LYS A 108 -1.89 14.21 -22.67
N PRO A 109 -1.35 13.37 -23.57
CA PRO A 109 -1.85 12.01 -23.76
C PRO A 109 -1.91 11.25 -22.43
N ASN A 110 -2.93 10.44 -22.23
CA ASN A 110 -3.22 9.69 -20.99
C ASN A 110 -3.60 10.56 -19.78
N TYR A 111 -3.90 11.87 -19.93
CA TYR A 111 -4.51 12.64 -18.86
C TYR A 111 -5.90 12.10 -18.55
N TYR A 112 -6.19 11.98 -17.26
CA TYR A 112 -7.53 11.66 -16.76
C TYR A 112 -7.82 12.41 -15.47
N LYS A 113 -9.11 12.67 -15.26
CA LYS A 113 -9.66 13.12 -13.99
C LYS A 113 -10.99 12.41 -13.79
N ILE A 114 -11.06 11.52 -12.81
CA ILE A 114 -12.18 10.62 -12.63
C ILE A 114 -12.51 10.43 -11.14
N LYS A 115 -13.81 10.41 -10.82
CA LYS A 115 -14.29 10.06 -9.48
C LYS A 115 -14.35 8.54 -9.34
N THR A 116 -13.75 8.01 -8.29
CA THR A 116 -13.69 6.58 -7.98
C THR A 116 -14.27 6.29 -6.60
N GLN A 117 -14.66 5.05 -6.37
CA GLN A 117 -15.23 4.57 -5.11
C GLN A 117 -14.38 3.43 -4.54
N TRP A 118 -14.49 3.22 -3.22
CA TRP A 118 -13.85 2.11 -2.51
C TRP A 118 -12.33 2.10 -2.66
N ASN A 119 -11.71 3.23 -2.36
CA ASN A 119 -10.30 3.48 -2.63
C ASN A 119 -9.40 3.05 -1.46
N LEU A 120 -8.41 2.23 -1.75
CA LEU A 120 -7.33 1.84 -0.87
C LEU A 120 -6.02 2.34 -1.48
N ARG A 121 -5.42 3.37 -0.90
CA ARG A 121 -4.13 3.89 -1.34
C ARG A 121 -3.01 2.94 -0.94
N VAL A 122 -2.14 2.58 -1.87
CA VAL A 122 -1.00 1.68 -1.61
C VAL A 122 0.36 2.31 -1.91
N THR A 123 0.38 3.50 -2.54
CA THR A 123 1.60 4.32 -2.70
C THR A 123 1.28 5.81 -2.57
N TRP A 124 2.25 6.60 -2.11
CA TRP A 124 2.18 8.07 -2.16
C TRP A 124 2.25 8.59 -3.59
N THR A 125 2.84 7.81 -4.50
CA THR A 125 2.98 8.13 -5.93
C THR A 125 1.75 7.78 -6.76
N GLY A 126 0.59 7.54 -6.14
CA GLY A 126 -0.72 7.53 -6.79
C GLY A 126 -1.25 6.17 -7.22
N GLU A 127 -0.72 5.05 -6.70
CA GLU A 127 -1.33 3.75 -6.95
C GLU A 127 -2.39 3.44 -5.89
N PHE A 128 -3.56 3.00 -6.34
CA PHE A 128 -4.71 2.63 -5.53
C PHE A 128 -5.26 1.26 -5.97
N ILE A 129 -5.99 0.63 -5.08
CA ILE A 129 -6.96 -0.43 -5.39
C ILE A 129 -8.34 0.24 -5.31
N HIS A 130 -9.18 0.14 -6.34
CA HIS A 130 -10.46 0.84 -6.37
C HIS A 130 -11.48 0.22 -7.32
N SER A 131 -12.74 0.62 -7.17
CA SER A 131 -13.81 0.30 -8.10
C SER A 131 -13.57 0.94 -9.48
N ALA A 132 -13.68 0.14 -10.53
CA ALA A 132 -13.50 0.56 -11.93
C ALA A 132 -14.53 -0.12 -12.85
N PRO A 133 -15.79 0.30 -12.82
CA PRO A 133 -16.84 -0.31 -13.66
C PRO A 133 -16.58 -0.20 -15.14
N TRP A 134 -15.82 0.79 -15.59
CA TRP A 134 -15.45 1.01 -17.00
C TRP A 134 -14.46 -0.01 -17.56
N SER A 135 -13.83 -0.82 -16.73
CA SER A 135 -12.81 -1.79 -17.15
C SER A 135 -13.12 -3.24 -16.76
N VAL A 136 -14.37 -3.55 -16.40
CA VAL A 136 -14.77 -4.90 -15.94
C VAL A 136 -14.43 -5.97 -16.98
N ASN A 137 -14.58 -5.67 -18.28
CA ASN A 137 -14.24 -6.62 -19.35
C ASN A 137 -12.73 -6.92 -19.47
N ALA A 138 -11.88 -6.06 -18.95
CA ALA A 138 -10.42 -6.27 -18.94
C ALA A 138 -9.95 -6.98 -17.67
N GLN A 139 -10.74 -6.97 -16.60
CA GLN A 139 -10.39 -7.62 -15.34
C GLN A 139 -10.33 -9.14 -15.51
N GLY A 140 -9.20 -9.71 -15.12
CA GLY A 140 -8.90 -11.12 -15.33
C GLY A 140 -8.28 -11.47 -16.68
N THR A 141 -8.08 -10.49 -17.60
CA THR A 141 -7.59 -10.75 -18.95
C THR A 141 -6.53 -9.76 -19.44
N ALA A 142 -6.56 -8.50 -19.01
CA ALA A 142 -5.62 -7.48 -19.49
C ALA A 142 -5.37 -6.39 -18.45
N ASN A 143 -4.19 -5.76 -18.51
CA ASN A 143 -3.81 -4.62 -17.70
C ASN A 143 -4.00 -3.33 -18.50
N VAL A 144 -4.95 -2.48 -18.09
CA VAL A 144 -5.38 -1.30 -18.86
C VAL A 144 -5.33 0.02 -18.08
N SER A 145 -5.03 -0.01 -16.78
CA SER A 145 -5.01 1.18 -15.94
C SER A 145 -3.73 2.01 -16.11
N HIS A 146 -3.61 3.11 -15.37
CA HIS A 146 -2.41 3.95 -15.29
C HIS A 146 -1.57 3.67 -14.03
N GLY A 147 -1.70 2.48 -13.44
CA GLY A 147 -0.95 2.05 -12.25
C GLY A 147 -1.82 1.55 -11.10
N CYS A 148 -3.10 1.91 -11.08
CA CYS A 148 -4.05 1.41 -10.08
C CYS A 148 -4.44 -0.04 -10.35
N THR A 149 -4.94 -0.71 -9.31
CA THR A 149 -5.60 -2.01 -9.42
C THR A 149 -7.10 -1.79 -9.53
N ASN A 150 -7.63 -2.02 -10.72
CA ASN A 150 -9.04 -1.91 -11.05
C ASN A 150 -9.80 -3.17 -10.65
N MET A 151 -10.92 -3.02 -9.96
CA MET A 151 -11.79 -4.09 -9.51
C MET A 151 -13.24 -3.84 -9.94
N ALA A 152 -14.03 -4.90 -10.07
CA ALA A 152 -15.47 -4.78 -10.20
C ALA A 152 -16.07 -4.08 -8.96
N PRO A 153 -17.19 -3.33 -9.11
CA PRO A 153 -17.72 -2.52 -7.99
C PRO A 153 -17.97 -3.31 -6.71
N ALA A 154 -18.62 -4.46 -6.79
CA ALA A 154 -18.92 -5.29 -5.63
C ALA A 154 -17.64 -5.89 -4.99
N ASP A 155 -16.64 -6.22 -5.81
CA ASP A 155 -15.36 -6.75 -5.33
C ASP A 155 -14.53 -5.67 -4.64
N ALA A 156 -14.52 -4.46 -5.19
CA ALA A 156 -13.85 -3.30 -4.58
C ALA A 156 -14.51 -2.90 -3.26
N GLU A 157 -15.84 -2.94 -3.17
CA GLU A 157 -16.58 -2.70 -1.94
C GLU A 157 -16.24 -3.74 -0.88
N TRP A 158 -16.22 -5.02 -1.23
CA TRP A 158 -15.82 -6.07 -0.32
C TRP A 158 -14.38 -5.86 0.17
N MET A 159 -13.45 -5.62 -0.76
CA MET A 159 -12.05 -5.38 -0.43
C MET A 159 -11.89 -4.18 0.51
N PHE A 160 -12.61 -3.10 0.25
CA PHE A 160 -12.62 -1.90 1.09
C PHE A 160 -13.13 -2.21 2.51
N ASN A 161 -14.24 -2.93 2.63
CA ASN A 161 -14.88 -3.22 3.91
C ASN A 161 -14.08 -4.23 4.76
N ASN A 162 -13.29 -5.10 4.12
CA ASN A 162 -12.51 -6.16 4.79
C ASN A 162 -11.01 -5.84 4.90
N SER A 163 -10.58 -4.63 4.52
CA SER A 163 -9.18 -4.19 4.64
C SER A 163 -9.03 -3.08 5.66
N LYS A 164 -7.85 -2.98 6.23
CA LYS A 164 -7.46 -1.93 7.21
C LYS A 164 -6.21 -1.20 6.75
N VAL A 165 -6.03 0.02 7.21
CA VAL A 165 -4.72 0.69 7.11
C VAL A 165 -3.69 -0.15 7.84
N GLY A 166 -2.55 -0.40 7.20
CA GLY A 166 -1.52 -1.30 7.68
C GLY A 166 -1.53 -2.70 7.06
N ASP A 167 -2.63 -3.13 6.41
CA ASP A 167 -2.68 -4.41 5.72
C ASP A 167 -1.69 -4.46 4.55
N VAL A 168 -1.10 -5.64 4.35
CA VAL A 168 -0.05 -5.86 3.36
C VAL A 168 -0.64 -6.31 2.04
N VAL A 169 -0.16 -5.70 0.95
CA VAL A 169 -0.49 -6.10 -0.42
C VAL A 169 0.80 -6.36 -1.19
N LYS A 170 1.02 -7.60 -1.63
CA LYS A 170 2.18 -8.02 -2.41
C LYS A 170 1.83 -7.99 -3.90
N PHE A 171 2.63 -7.30 -4.68
CA PHE A 171 2.48 -7.19 -6.13
C PHE A 171 3.63 -7.91 -6.84
N THR A 172 3.30 -8.77 -7.81
CA THR A 172 4.24 -9.51 -8.64
C THR A 172 3.87 -9.42 -10.11
N GLY A 173 4.85 -9.63 -11.01
CA GLY A 173 4.60 -9.72 -12.45
C GLY A 173 4.88 -8.44 -13.25
N SER A 174 5.47 -7.40 -12.64
CA SER A 174 5.93 -6.20 -13.32
C SER A 174 7.44 -6.05 -13.21
N SER A 175 8.07 -5.55 -14.26
CA SER A 175 9.49 -5.17 -14.27
C SER A 175 9.76 -3.87 -13.49
N ARG A 176 8.73 -3.05 -13.27
CA ARG A 176 8.82 -1.79 -12.53
C ARG A 176 8.82 -2.06 -11.03
N ALA A 177 9.99 -2.02 -10.41
CA ALA A 177 10.13 -2.25 -8.98
C ALA A 177 9.59 -1.09 -8.12
N LEU A 178 9.00 -1.40 -6.96
CA LEU A 178 8.66 -0.43 -5.93
C LEU A 178 9.95 0.17 -5.35
N LYS A 179 10.00 1.50 -5.26
CA LYS A 179 11.11 2.23 -4.62
C LYS A 179 10.77 2.53 -3.15
N PRO A 180 11.77 2.70 -2.27
CA PRO A 180 11.54 3.03 -0.85
C PRO A 180 10.71 4.30 -0.64
N THR A 181 10.77 5.24 -1.59
CA THR A 181 10.07 6.54 -1.55
C THR A 181 8.66 6.49 -2.13
N ASP A 182 8.26 5.40 -2.78
CA ASP A 182 6.93 5.31 -3.41
C ASP A 182 5.79 5.16 -2.40
N GLY A 183 6.05 4.63 -1.20
CA GLY A 183 5.05 4.38 -0.17
C GLY A 183 5.68 4.11 1.20
N ILE A 184 5.08 3.21 1.99
CA ILE A 184 5.70 2.68 3.21
C ILE A 184 6.82 1.72 2.80
N GLY A 185 7.99 2.28 2.48
CA GLY A 185 9.10 1.59 1.82
C GLY A 185 9.92 0.63 2.67
N VAL A 186 9.53 0.42 3.94
CA VAL A 186 10.30 -0.43 4.87
C VAL A 186 10.42 -1.89 4.41
N TRP A 187 9.49 -2.37 3.59
CA TRP A 187 9.45 -3.75 3.07
C TRP A 187 10.10 -3.91 1.69
N VAL A 188 10.65 -2.84 1.12
CA VAL A 188 11.42 -2.90 -0.15
C VAL A 188 12.77 -3.58 0.06
N PHE A 189 13.34 -3.43 1.25
CA PHE A 189 14.61 -4.05 1.63
C PHE A 189 14.38 -5.39 2.31
N ASP A 190 15.30 -6.32 2.17
CA ASP A 190 15.43 -7.43 3.11
C ASP A 190 15.80 -6.90 4.50
N PHE A 191 15.85 -7.75 5.51
CA PHE A 191 16.09 -7.28 6.87
C PHE A 191 17.54 -6.80 7.09
N ALA A 192 18.51 -7.43 6.43
CA ALA A 192 19.91 -7.02 6.51
C ALA A 192 20.10 -5.64 5.88
N GLY A 193 19.55 -5.42 4.68
CA GLY A 193 19.57 -4.14 4.01
C GLY A 193 18.81 -3.04 4.77
N TRP A 194 17.73 -3.40 5.49
CA TRP A 194 17.03 -2.49 6.37
C TRP A 194 17.89 -2.07 7.58
N LYS A 195 18.50 -3.05 8.27
CA LYS A 195 19.41 -2.78 9.40
C LYS A 195 20.57 -1.89 9.00
N ALA A 196 21.21 -2.17 7.85
CA ALA A 196 22.35 -1.38 7.36
C ALA A 196 22.02 0.11 7.10
N ARG A 197 20.72 0.45 6.99
CA ARG A 197 20.21 1.81 6.80
C ARG A 197 19.64 2.43 8.08
N SER A 198 19.66 1.69 9.18
CA SER A 198 19.20 2.18 10.48
C SER A 198 20.30 2.99 11.15
N ALA A 199 19.92 4.10 11.79
CA ALA A 199 20.84 4.86 12.63
C ALA A 199 21.11 4.18 13.98
N GLN A 200 20.32 3.16 14.32
CA GLN A 200 20.53 2.32 15.50
C GLN A 200 21.26 1.05 15.07
N VAL A 201 22.53 1.00 15.35
CA VAL A 201 23.39 -0.19 15.24
C VAL A 201 23.58 -0.76 16.62
#